data_4ecccf61ee2d219a2c1b4bf5139daf31
#
_entry.id   4ecccf61ee2d219a2c1b4bf5139daf31
#
_cell.length_a   1.000
_cell.length_b   1.000
_cell.length_c   1.000
_cell.angle_alpha   90.00
_cell.angle_beta   90.00
_cell.angle_gamma   90.00
#
_symmetry.space_group_name_H-M   'P 1'
#
loop_
_entity.id
_entity.type
_entity.pdbx_description
1 polymer ?
#
loop_
_entity_poly.entity_id
_entity_poly.type
_entity_poly.pdbx_seq_one_letter_code
_entity_poly.pdbx_strand_id
1 'polypeptide(L)'
;MIVKIKIKLYYHSMKSPIIGITLDFENNGGYSKFPWYAIRENYLSCLYKYGAIPFPLFHETTINSSLLKILDGLVITGGNFDINPELYAENDSGSRNIKDKRTKFEIDIFQKFLETTKPILGICGGQQLMNVACGGNLIQDIN
;
A
#
# COMPACT_ATOMS: atom_id res chain seq x y z
N MET A 1 5.63 -23.42 -53.82
CA MET A 1 6.01 -23.98 -52.50
C MET A 1 5.69 -22.91 -51.47
N ILE A 2 4.55 -23.04 -50.75
CA ILE A 2 4.10 -22.05 -49.77
C ILE A 2 4.64 -22.48 -48.41
N VAL A 3 5.62 -21.74 -47.88
CA VAL A 3 6.15 -21.96 -46.52
C VAL A 3 5.14 -21.39 -45.53
N LYS A 4 4.36 -22.23 -44.86
CA LYS A 4 3.55 -21.84 -43.71
C LYS A 4 4.46 -21.68 -42.48
N ILE A 5 4.83 -20.46 -42.14
CA ILE A 5 5.48 -20.14 -40.85
C ILE A 5 4.42 -20.23 -39.77
N LYS A 6 4.43 -21.31 -38.96
CA LYS A 6 3.68 -21.40 -37.71
C LYS A 6 4.39 -20.53 -36.68
N ILE A 7 3.96 -19.29 -36.52
CA ILE A 7 4.33 -18.49 -35.36
C ILE A 7 3.61 -19.11 -34.16
N LYS A 8 4.34 -19.90 -33.36
CA LYS A 8 3.88 -20.39 -32.08
C LYS A 8 3.95 -19.20 -31.11
N LEU A 9 2.84 -18.45 -31.03
CA LEU A 9 2.66 -17.49 -29.95
C LEU A 9 2.71 -18.28 -28.64
N TYR A 10 3.84 -18.22 -27.95
CA TYR A 10 3.94 -18.59 -26.56
C TYR A 10 3.12 -17.56 -25.75
N TYR A 11 1.82 -17.79 -25.64
CA TYR A 11 1.05 -17.26 -24.55
C TYR A 11 1.59 -17.93 -23.28
N HIS A 12 2.64 -17.36 -22.70
CA HIS A 12 2.87 -17.53 -21.29
C HIS A 12 1.59 -17.00 -20.66
N SER A 13 0.80 -17.89 -20.06
CA SER A 13 -0.25 -17.51 -19.11
C SER A 13 0.44 -16.76 -17.98
N MET A 14 0.63 -15.44 -18.16
CA MET A 14 1.18 -14.60 -17.12
C MET A 14 0.11 -14.56 -16.04
N LYS A 15 0.38 -15.28 -14.95
CA LYS A 15 -0.45 -15.22 -13.76
C LYS A 15 -0.60 -13.73 -13.37
N SER A 16 -1.85 -13.26 -13.25
CA SER A 16 -2.12 -11.91 -12.80
C SER A 16 -1.42 -11.65 -11.46
N PRO A 17 -0.59 -10.61 -11.34
CA PRO A 17 0.12 -10.34 -10.10
C PRO A 17 -0.87 -9.97 -8.99
N ILE A 18 -0.64 -10.49 -7.79
CA ILE A 18 -1.42 -10.18 -6.59
C ILE A 18 -0.72 -9.03 -5.87
N ILE A 19 -1.38 -7.88 -5.82
CA ILE A 19 -0.83 -6.66 -5.23
C ILE A 19 -1.52 -6.39 -3.89
N GLY A 20 -0.74 -6.47 -2.80
CA GLY A 20 -1.21 -6.03 -1.49
C GLY A 20 -1.47 -4.53 -1.50
N ILE A 21 -2.60 -4.10 -0.96
CA ILE A 21 -2.97 -2.70 -0.90
C ILE A 21 -3.48 -2.33 0.49
N THR A 22 -2.87 -1.31 1.11
CA THR A 22 -3.26 -0.89 2.46
C THR A 22 -4.56 -0.11 2.44
N LEU A 23 -5.34 -0.24 3.50
CA LEU A 23 -6.66 0.36 3.64
C LEU A 23 -6.60 1.57 4.58
N ASP A 24 -7.54 2.48 4.42
CA ASP A 24 -7.85 3.47 5.45
C ASP A 24 -8.77 2.86 6.51
N PHE A 25 -8.83 3.50 7.69
CA PHE A 25 -9.59 3.01 8.84
C PHE A 25 -10.29 4.18 9.53
N GLU A 26 -11.56 3.98 9.83
CA GLU A 26 -12.39 4.90 10.60
C GLU A 26 -13.01 4.19 11.79
N ASN A 27 -12.98 4.83 12.96
CA ASN A 27 -13.57 4.26 14.17
C ASN A 27 -15.11 4.19 14.08
N ASN A 28 -15.73 5.26 13.59
CA ASN A 28 -17.16 5.37 13.37
C ASN A 28 -17.46 6.59 12.50
N GLY A 29 -18.74 6.73 12.12
CA GLY A 29 -19.21 7.87 11.32
C GLY A 29 -19.20 7.60 9.81
N GLY A 30 -19.73 8.51 9.05
CA GLY A 30 -19.88 8.34 7.62
C GLY A 30 -20.74 7.13 7.25
N TYR A 31 -20.12 6.07 6.75
CA TYR A 31 -20.81 4.87 6.31
C TYR A 31 -21.38 4.03 7.45
N SER A 32 -20.71 3.95 8.62
CA SER A 32 -21.08 3.00 9.68
C SER A 32 -20.94 3.58 11.08
N LYS A 33 -21.80 3.10 12.01
CA LYS A 33 -21.67 3.34 13.46
C LYS A 33 -20.56 2.47 14.10
N PHE A 34 -20.10 1.44 13.41
CA PHE A 34 -19.03 0.55 13.82
C PHE A 34 -17.73 0.91 13.10
N PRO A 35 -16.57 0.52 13.62
CA PRO A 35 -15.30 0.67 12.92
C PRO A 35 -15.33 0.00 11.54
N TRP A 36 -14.70 0.62 10.54
CA TRP A 36 -14.71 0.12 9.18
C TRP A 36 -13.42 0.47 8.44
N TYR A 37 -13.11 -0.35 7.45
CA TYR A 37 -12.01 -0.11 6.52
C TYR A 37 -12.54 0.44 5.21
N ALA A 38 -11.75 1.29 4.58
CA ALA A 38 -12.08 1.91 3.31
C ALA A 38 -10.90 1.94 2.35
N ILE A 39 -11.25 2.01 1.07
CA ILE A 39 -10.32 2.32 0.01
C ILE A 39 -11.05 3.10 -1.08
N ARG A 40 -10.38 4.07 -1.68
CA ARG A 40 -10.94 4.77 -2.84
C ARG A 40 -10.96 3.84 -4.05
N GLU A 41 -12.07 3.85 -4.77
CA GLU A 41 -12.31 2.97 -5.93
C GLU A 41 -11.20 3.05 -6.98
N ASN A 42 -10.67 4.24 -7.25
CA ASN A 42 -9.64 4.46 -8.26
C ASN A 42 -8.32 3.71 -8.03
N TYR A 43 -7.98 3.35 -6.79
CA TYR A 43 -6.83 2.48 -6.51
C TYR A 43 -7.07 1.07 -7.06
N LEU A 44 -8.27 0.54 -6.81
CA LEU A 44 -8.63 -0.82 -7.21
C LEU A 44 -8.79 -0.92 -8.73
N SER A 45 -9.52 0.02 -9.33
CA SER A 45 -9.76 0.06 -10.77
C SER A 45 -8.46 0.25 -11.56
N CYS A 46 -7.51 1.04 -11.04
CA CYS A 46 -6.20 1.20 -11.66
C CYS A 46 -5.44 -0.13 -11.69
N LEU A 47 -5.32 -0.83 -10.56
CA LEU A 47 -4.65 -2.12 -10.50
C LEU A 47 -5.31 -3.15 -11.43
N TYR A 48 -6.63 -3.23 -11.37
CA TYR A 48 -7.40 -4.15 -12.21
C TYR A 48 -7.23 -3.87 -13.71
N LYS A 49 -7.24 -2.60 -14.11
CA LYS A 49 -7.03 -2.18 -15.50
C LYS A 49 -5.69 -2.67 -16.07
N TYR A 50 -4.68 -2.77 -15.24
CA TYR A 50 -3.35 -3.26 -15.63
C TYR A 50 -3.14 -4.76 -15.35
N GLY A 51 -4.23 -5.51 -15.12
CA GLY A 51 -4.22 -6.97 -15.00
C GLY A 51 -3.77 -7.50 -13.65
N ALA A 52 -3.68 -6.65 -12.63
CA ALA A 52 -3.36 -7.07 -11.28
C ALA A 52 -4.61 -7.45 -10.48
N ILE A 53 -4.42 -8.29 -9.48
CA ILE A 53 -5.45 -8.64 -8.49
C ILE A 53 -5.15 -7.85 -7.21
N PRO A 54 -5.96 -6.83 -6.84
CA PRO A 54 -5.78 -6.12 -5.59
C PRO A 54 -6.15 -7.01 -4.40
N PHE A 55 -5.25 -7.11 -3.43
CA PHE A 55 -5.44 -7.86 -2.19
C PHE A 55 -5.49 -6.87 -1.02
N PRO A 56 -6.68 -6.58 -0.45
CA PRO A 56 -6.83 -5.64 0.65
C PRO A 56 -6.12 -6.10 1.91
N LEU A 57 -5.35 -5.21 2.53
CA LEU A 57 -4.60 -5.45 3.77
C LEU A 57 -5.19 -4.59 4.88
N PHE A 58 -5.83 -5.20 5.83
CA PHE A 58 -6.34 -4.52 7.03
C PHE A 58 -5.31 -4.59 8.17
N HIS A 59 -5.39 -3.68 9.14
CA HIS A 59 -4.31 -3.39 10.09
C HIS A 59 -4.03 -4.51 11.11
N GLU A 60 -4.87 -5.54 11.19
CA GLU A 60 -4.63 -6.76 11.97
C GLU A 60 -4.07 -7.91 11.13
N THR A 61 -3.83 -7.70 9.85
CA THR A 61 -3.28 -8.75 8.98
C THR A 61 -1.92 -9.21 9.52
N THR A 62 -1.81 -10.50 9.78
CA THR A 62 -0.54 -11.07 10.22
C THR A 62 0.47 -11.07 9.08
N ILE A 63 1.54 -10.30 9.25
CA ILE A 63 2.61 -10.21 8.26
C ILE A 63 3.58 -11.37 8.50
N ASN A 64 3.44 -12.41 7.70
CA ASN A 64 4.26 -13.61 7.78
C ASN A 64 4.77 -14.04 6.40
N SER A 65 5.62 -15.05 6.37
CA SER A 65 6.20 -15.56 5.14
C SER A 65 5.17 -16.08 4.13
N SER A 66 4.02 -16.56 4.59
CA SER A 66 2.94 -17.02 3.72
C SER A 66 2.28 -15.85 2.98
N LEU A 67 1.97 -14.77 3.71
CA LEU A 67 1.45 -13.53 3.09
C LEU A 67 2.46 -12.97 2.09
N LEU A 68 3.73 -12.83 2.50
CA LEU A 68 4.78 -12.29 1.63
C LEU A 68 5.01 -13.15 0.37
N LYS A 69 4.77 -14.47 0.43
CA LYS A 69 4.85 -15.34 -0.75
C LYS A 69 3.70 -15.14 -1.73
N ILE A 70 2.49 -14.87 -1.22
CA ILE A 70 1.29 -14.69 -2.04
C ILE A 70 1.34 -13.36 -2.80
N LEU A 71 1.82 -12.31 -2.17
CA LEU A 71 1.84 -10.97 -2.76
C LEU A 71 3.02 -10.83 -3.72
N ASP A 72 2.76 -10.29 -4.91
CA ASP A 72 3.76 -10.00 -5.94
C ASP A 72 4.26 -8.54 -5.87
N GLY A 73 3.57 -7.68 -5.12
CA GLY A 73 3.93 -6.28 -4.88
C GLY A 73 3.09 -5.66 -3.76
N LEU A 74 3.44 -4.44 -3.37
CA LEU A 74 2.77 -3.68 -2.31
C LEU A 74 2.45 -2.26 -2.77
N VAL A 75 1.22 -1.82 -2.52
CA VAL A 75 0.80 -0.41 -2.63
C VAL A 75 0.44 0.09 -1.23
N ILE A 76 1.15 1.12 -0.78
CA ILE A 76 0.82 1.87 0.43
C ILE A 76 0.05 3.11 0.00
N THR A 77 -1.21 3.17 0.40
CA THR A 77 -2.13 4.21 -0.07
C THR A 77 -1.97 5.51 0.68
N GLY A 78 -2.43 6.60 0.07
CA GLY A 78 -2.59 7.87 0.75
C GLY A 78 -3.89 7.96 1.55
N GLY A 79 -4.14 9.13 2.09
CA GLY A 79 -5.33 9.43 2.87
C GLY A 79 -5.29 10.86 3.40
N ASN A 80 -6.30 11.21 4.17
CA ASN A 80 -6.37 12.51 4.86
C ASN A 80 -5.89 12.34 6.30
N PHE A 81 -4.61 12.09 6.48
CA PHE A 81 -3.96 11.92 7.79
C PHE A 81 -2.50 12.34 7.69
N ASP A 82 -1.93 12.75 8.80
CA ASP A 82 -0.52 13.07 8.93
C ASP A 82 0.22 11.94 9.65
N ILE A 83 1.49 11.79 9.31
CA ILE A 83 2.39 10.87 10.01
C ILE A 83 2.80 11.52 11.34
N ASN A 84 2.68 10.76 12.43
CA ASN A 84 3.03 11.25 13.77
C ASN A 84 4.49 11.77 13.79
N PRO A 85 4.72 13.06 14.13
CA PRO A 85 6.04 13.67 14.15
C PRO A 85 7.05 12.97 15.07
N GLU A 86 6.59 12.31 16.13
CA GLU A 86 7.45 11.52 17.01
C GLU A 86 8.24 10.43 16.28
N LEU A 87 7.70 9.92 15.15
CA LEU A 87 8.33 8.87 14.34
C LEU A 87 9.57 9.37 13.59
N TYR A 88 9.75 10.68 13.44
CA TYR A 88 10.94 11.30 12.85
C TYR A 88 11.60 12.34 13.76
N ALA A 89 11.43 12.15 15.10
CA ALA A 89 12.06 12.93 16.16
C ALA A 89 11.78 14.44 16.10
N GLU A 90 10.60 14.85 15.65
CA GLU A 90 10.16 16.24 15.60
C GLU A 90 9.04 16.50 16.61
N ASN A 91 8.93 17.74 17.06
CA ASN A 91 7.78 18.18 17.85
C ASN A 91 6.57 18.39 16.94
N ASP A 92 5.38 18.06 17.43
CA ASP A 92 4.16 18.33 16.70
C ASP A 92 3.93 19.85 16.55
N SER A 93 3.81 20.31 15.31
CA SER A 93 3.53 21.70 14.95
C SER A 93 2.19 21.87 14.22
N GLY A 94 1.23 20.98 14.51
CA GLY A 94 -0.13 21.07 13.99
C GLY A 94 -0.57 19.90 13.12
N SER A 95 0.00 18.72 13.33
CA SER A 95 -0.41 17.49 12.65
C SER A 95 -1.88 17.18 12.89
N ARG A 96 -2.55 16.68 11.86
CA ARG A 96 -4.00 16.43 11.88
C ARG A 96 -4.31 14.97 11.59
N ASN A 97 -5.35 14.46 12.25
CA ASN A 97 -5.90 13.15 11.97
C ASN A 97 -4.86 12.02 12.00
N ILE A 98 -3.95 12.04 12.98
CA ILE A 98 -2.94 11.00 13.14
C ILE A 98 -3.60 9.62 13.30
N LYS A 99 -3.13 8.61 12.56
CA LYS A 99 -3.67 7.24 12.54
C LYS A 99 -2.60 6.22 12.93
N ASP A 100 -2.20 6.23 14.20
CA ASP A 100 -1.07 5.42 14.70
C ASP A 100 -1.19 3.93 14.37
N LYS A 101 -2.39 3.34 14.51
CA LYS A 101 -2.62 1.93 14.19
C LYS A 101 -2.34 1.62 12.72
N ARG A 102 -2.79 2.48 11.82
CA ARG A 102 -2.51 2.38 10.39
C ARG A 102 -1.03 2.54 10.10
N THR A 103 -0.45 3.62 10.61
CA THR A 103 0.96 3.96 10.40
C THR A 103 1.88 2.84 10.87
N LYS A 104 1.64 2.28 12.06
CA LYS A 104 2.41 1.15 12.58
C LYS A 104 2.33 -0.06 11.66
N PHE A 105 1.13 -0.47 11.26
CA PHE A 105 0.95 -1.59 10.35
C PHE A 105 1.65 -1.37 9.01
N GLU A 106 1.51 -0.17 8.44
CA GLU A 106 2.11 0.17 7.15
C GLU A 106 3.65 0.21 7.22
N ILE A 107 4.24 0.68 8.34
CA ILE A 107 5.69 0.60 8.58
C ILE A 107 6.13 -0.86 8.66
N ASP A 108 5.44 -1.68 9.44
CA ASP A 108 5.80 -3.08 9.65
C ASP A 108 5.77 -3.86 8.31
N ILE A 109 4.72 -3.70 7.51
CA ILE A 109 4.65 -4.40 6.21
C ILE A 109 5.65 -3.85 5.20
N PHE A 110 5.90 -2.54 5.19
CA PHE A 110 6.92 -1.92 4.35
C PHE A 110 8.31 -2.50 4.64
N GLN A 111 8.71 -2.55 5.92
CA GLN A 111 10.00 -3.12 6.34
C GLN A 111 10.14 -4.58 5.92
N LYS A 112 9.07 -5.37 6.06
CA LYS A 112 9.08 -6.78 5.61
C LYS A 112 9.17 -6.91 4.09
N PHE A 113 8.57 -6.00 3.34
CA PHE A 113 8.71 -5.99 1.89
C PHE A 113 10.10 -5.56 1.43
N LEU A 114 10.81 -4.68 2.16
CA LEU A 114 12.21 -4.33 1.88
C LEU A 114 13.16 -5.53 2.00
N GLU A 115 12.81 -6.55 2.80
CA GLU A 115 13.57 -7.82 2.87
C GLU A 115 13.39 -8.67 1.60
N THR A 116 12.50 -8.27 0.68
CA THR A 116 12.21 -8.96 -0.58
C THR A 116 12.72 -8.17 -1.78
N THR A 117 12.66 -8.77 -2.97
CA THR A 117 12.94 -8.08 -4.24
C THR A 117 11.66 -7.55 -4.92
N LYS A 118 10.53 -7.61 -4.22
CA LYS A 118 9.22 -7.24 -4.77
C LYS A 118 9.00 -5.74 -4.80
N PRO A 119 8.31 -5.20 -5.81
CA PRO A 119 8.08 -3.78 -5.95
C PRO A 119 7.16 -3.23 -4.84
N ILE A 120 7.45 -2.00 -4.42
CA ILE A 120 6.65 -1.23 -3.47
C ILE A 120 6.33 0.12 -4.10
N LEU A 121 5.10 0.56 -3.99
CA LEU A 121 4.64 1.87 -4.42
C LEU A 121 3.94 2.59 -3.25
N GLY A 122 4.49 3.72 -2.82
CA GLY A 122 3.83 4.64 -1.89
C GLY A 122 3.16 5.78 -2.64
N ILE A 123 1.92 6.11 -2.27
CA ILE A 123 1.15 7.18 -2.91
C ILE A 123 0.75 8.21 -1.87
N CYS A 124 1.12 9.49 -2.06
CA CYS A 124 0.82 10.59 -1.14
C CYS A 124 1.29 10.26 0.29
N GLY A 125 0.39 10.10 1.26
CA GLY A 125 0.73 9.70 2.64
C GLY A 125 1.56 8.42 2.71
N GLY A 126 1.34 7.46 1.80
CA GLY A 126 2.17 6.25 1.70
C GLY A 126 3.63 6.55 1.32
N GLN A 127 3.87 7.53 0.44
CA GLN A 127 5.23 7.99 0.14
C GLN A 127 5.88 8.67 1.35
N GLN A 128 5.12 9.49 2.06
CA GLN A 128 5.58 10.15 3.29
C GLN A 128 5.98 9.13 4.35
N LEU A 129 5.13 8.12 4.56
CA LEU A 129 5.40 7.01 5.47
C LEU A 129 6.69 6.25 5.09
N MET A 130 6.87 5.93 3.82
CA MET A 130 8.09 5.26 3.34
C MET A 130 9.34 6.10 3.61
N ASN A 131 9.27 7.42 3.41
CA ASN A 131 10.37 8.33 3.71
C ASN A 131 10.73 8.29 5.21
N VAL A 132 9.74 8.39 6.09
CA VAL A 132 9.93 8.32 7.55
C VAL A 132 10.48 6.95 7.97
N ALA A 133 9.92 5.87 7.44
CA ALA A 133 10.37 4.50 7.73
C ALA A 133 11.81 4.22 7.28
N CYS A 134 12.33 5.01 6.32
CA CYS A 134 13.73 5.00 5.89
C CYS A 134 14.62 6.00 6.67
N GLY A 135 14.11 6.65 7.71
CA GLY A 135 14.83 7.62 8.53
C GLY A 135 14.84 9.05 8.01
N GLY A 136 13.96 9.37 7.05
CA GLY A 136 13.77 10.73 6.56
C GLY A 136 12.80 11.54 7.42
N ASN A 137 12.81 12.86 7.25
CA ASN A 137 11.94 13.82 7.92
C ASN A 137 10.86 14.34 6.98
N LEU A 138 9.83 14.96 7.55
CA LEU A 138 8.75 15.62 6.82
C LEU A 138 8.65 17.09 7.23
N ILE A 139 8.27 17.94 6.29
CA ILE A 139 7.79 19.29 6.57
C ILE A 139 6.31 19.14 6.93
N GLN A 140 5.95 19.47 8.19
CA GLN A 140 4.62 19.18 8.73
C GLN A 140 3.52 20.06 8.12
N ASP A 141 3.84 21.29 7.76
CA ASP A 141 2.91 22.22 7.10
C ASP A 141 3.63 22.95 5.97
N ILE A 142 3.03 22.92 4.79
CA ILE A 142 3.52 23.57 3.56
C ILE A 142 2.55 24.71 3.26
N ASN A 143 2.70 25.86 3.96
CA ASN A 143 1.96 27.08 3.68
C ASN A 143 2.62 27.90 2.57
#